data_9565115a42bce4d75a3a9a6989c1d3ff
#
_entry.id   9565115a42bce4d75a3a9a6989c1d3ff
#
_cell.length_a   1.000
_cell.length_b   1.000
_cell.length_c   1.000
_cell.angle_alpha   90.00
_cell.angle_beta   90.00
_cell.angle_gamma   90.00
#
_symmetry.space_group_name_H-M   'P 1'
#
loop_
_entity.id
_entity.type
_entity.pdbx_description
1 polymer ?
#
loop_
_entity_poly.entity_id
_entity_poly.type
_entity_poly.pdbx_seq_one_letter_code
_entity_poly.pdbx_strand_id
1 'polypeptide(L)'
;MFVTGRFPLLVALGVVPVVLLPGAGVPAWAVVGGWMLLCLGAAALDVALAADPRALTIRRRLPARTLLGEPADSELIVGNGGTRAMRALIRDGWQPTAGAGSARLRLDVPAGERRILRQVLRPVRRGELRSAFVAVRSSGPLGIAGRQAVLDAPGRLRVLPPFRARRHLPSRLARLRELDGNTSVQVRGQGTEFDSLREYVRGDDVRSIDWRATARAGTTMLRTWRPERDRHIVIVVDTGRTSAVRVGDGTRLDAGMETALLLAALAARAGDHVHVLMFDRVVRARVSRVEGPALLPALVDAMAPVEPQLLDTDWDAAFGHVRALAGHPSLVVLVTAHDDPAAARGFLGSLPALTAHTRVLVATASEGPAGSAGRDAARTRTAADVYAAAAAERAAADARRVVAAVERAGGEAVTASADDLPPRVADRYLALKAAGRL
;
A
#
# COMPACT_ATOMS: atom_id res chain seq x y z
N MET A 1 11.65 -32.73 -19.63
CA MET A 1 11.86 -33.97 -18.84
C MET A 1 12.57 -33.60 -17.54
N PHE A 2 12.45 -34.39 -16.50
CA PHE A 2 13.17 -34.21 -15.25
C PHE A 2 13.43 -35.59 -14.61
N VAL A 3 14.44 -35.68 -13.76
CA VAL A 3 14.74 -36.84 -12.93
C VAL A 3 14.44 -36.53 -11.47
N THR A 4 14.03 -37.50 -10.70
CA THR A 4 13.77 -37.40 -9.26
C THR A 4 15.01 -37.76 -8.47
N GLY A 5 15.03 -37.50 -7.16
CA GLY A 5 16.10 -37.94 -6.27
C GLY A 5 16.25 -39.50 -6.16
N ARG A 6 15.25 -40.24 -6.67
CA ARG A 6 15.33 -41.71 -6.73
C ARG A 6 16.24 -42.21 -7.84
N PHE A 7 16.45 -41.40 -8.91
CA PHE A 7 17.34 -41.80 -10.01
C PHE A 7 18.81 -41.85 -9.56
N PRO A 8 19.39 -40.85 -8.91
CA PRO A 8 20.73 -40.98 -8.32
C PRO A 8 20.89 -42.14 -7.34
N LEU A 9 19.85 -42.40 -6.53
CA LEU A 9 19.86 -43.55 -5.63
C LEU A 9 19.93 -44.87 -6.39
N LEU A 10 19.16 -44.99 -7.47
CA LEU A 10 19.19 -46.19 -8.34
C LEU A 10 20.58 -46.37 -8.96
N VAL A 11 21.20 -45.28 -9.44
CA VAL A 11 22.56 -45.32 -9.97
C VAL A 11 23.55 -45.75 -8.89
N ALA A 12 23.46 -45.20 -7.68
CA ALA A 12 24.35 -45.55 -6.55
C ALA A 12 24.21 -47.03 -6.13
N LEU A 13 23.02 -47.61 -6.24
CA LEU A 13 22.79 -49.04 -6.00
C LEU A 13 23.60 -49.92 -6.94
N GLY A 14 24.08 -49.41 -8.06
CA GLY A 14 24.97 -50.09 -9.00
C GLY A 14 26.33 -50.48 -8.41
N VAL A 15 26.72 -49.88 -7.29
CA VAL A 15 27.95 -50.31 -6.54
C VAL A 15 27.85 -51.79 -6.15
N VAL A 16 26.67 -52.27 -5.82
CA VAL A 16 26.49 -53.68 -5.39
C VAL A 16 26.86 -54.66 -6.51
N PRO A 17 26.28 -54.60 -7.71
CA PRO A 17 26.68 -55.53 -8.78
C PRO A 17 28.11 -55.27 -9.26
N VAL A 18 28.62 -54.03 -9.20
CA VAL A 18 30.02 -53.74 -9.57
C VAL A 18 31.04 -54.37 -8.62
N VAL A 19 30.69 -54.55 -7.35
CA VAL A 19 31.56 -55.23 -6.37
C VAL A 19 31.45 -56.76 -6.45
N LEU A 20 30.24 -57.29 -6.66
CA LEU A 20 29.98 -58.70 -6.57
C LEU A 20 30.29 -59.49 -7.87
N LEU A 21 29.94 -58.95 -9.05
CA LEU A 21 29.99 -59.67 -10.34
C LEU A 21 31.40 -59.86 -10.91
N PRO A 22 32.40 -58.99 -10.70
CA PRO A 22 33.75 -59.24 -11.15
C PRO A 22 34.37 -60.51 -10.54
N GLY A 23 33.99 -60.86 -9.29
CA GLY A 23 34.38 -62.12 -8.67
C GLY A 23 33.88 -63.38 -9.39
N ALA A 24 32.84 -63.24 -10.23
CA ALA A 24 32.28 -64.32 -11.08
C ALA A 24 32.81 -64.26 -12.53
N GLY A 25 33.89 -63.51 -12.81
CA GLY A 25 34.53 -63.47 -14.11
C GLY A 25 33.96 -62.45 -15.10
N VAL A 26 33.02 -61.58 -14.67
CA VAL A 26 32.45 -60.54 -15.54
C VAL A 26 33.32 -59.26 -15.43
N PRO A 27 33.80 -58.65 -16.52
CA PRO A 27 34.61 -57.44 -16.46
C PRO A 27 33.83 -56.25 -15.88
N ALA A 28 34.44 -55.54 -14.95
CA ALA A 28 33.81 -54.46 -14.19
C ALA A 28 33.18 -53.37 -15.08
N TRP A 29 33.82 -53.01 -16.22
CA TRP A 29 33.29 -52.07 -17.17
C TRP A 29 31.98 -52.50 -17.82
N ALA A 30 31.83 -53.84 -18.10
CA ALA A 30 30.58 -54.40 -18.65
C ALA A 30 29.44 -54.33 -17.61
N VAL A 31 29.74 -54.54 -16.34
CA VAL A 31 28.76 -54.40 -15.25
C VAL A 31 28.30 -52.95 -15.10
N VAL A 32 29.26 -52.01 -15.09
CA VAL A 32 28.94 -50.58 -15.04
C VAL A 32 28.11 -50.14 -16.25
N GLY A 33 28.52 -50.52 -17.47
CA GLY A 33 27.80 -50.22 -18.70
C GLY A 33 26.38 -50.80 -18.73
N GLY A 34 26.24 -52.07 -18.36
CA GLY A 34 24.94 -52.74 -18.22
C GLY A 34 24.01 -52.07 -17.20
N TRP A 35 24.56 -51.72 -16.04
CA TRP A 35 23.77 -51.06 -15.01
C TRP A 35 23.33 -49.67 -15.44
N MET A 36 24.22 -48.87 -16.06
CA MET A 36 23.87 -47.57 -16.59
C MET A 36 22.81 -47.64 -17.69
N LEU A 37 22.92 -48.65 -18.60
CA LEU A 37 21.92 -48.91 -19.63
C LEU A 37 20.55 -49.25 -19.03
N LEU A 38 20.53 -50.06 -17.96
CA LEU A 38 19.32 -50.42 -17.22
C LEU A 38 18.70 -49.17 -16.56
N CYS A 39 19.52 -48.33 -15.88
CA CYS A 39 19.04 -47.09 -15.28
C CYS A 39 18.47 -46.10 -16.31
N LEU A 40 19.14 -45.93 -17.44
CA LEU A 40 18.66 -45.08 -18.55
C LEU A 40 17.40 -45.64 -19.19
N GLY A 41 17.35 -46.95 -19.45
CA GLY A 41 16.17 -47.66 -19.95
C GLY A 41 14.96 -47.52 -19.04
N ALA A 42 15.17 -47.72 -17.73
CA ALA A 42 14.12 -47.53 -16.73
C ALA A 42 13.62 -46.06 -16.68
N ALA A 43 14.53 -45.08 -16.75
CA ALA A 43 14.15 -43.67 -16.82
C ALA A 43 13.40 -43.32 -18.09
N ALA A 44 13.83 -43.83 -19.25
CA ALA A 44 13.15 -43.64 -20.52
C ALA A 44 11.74 -44.25 -20.51
N LEU A 45 11.60 -45.44 -19.96
CA LEU A 45 10.29 -46.10 -19.81
C LEU A 45 9.38 -45.27 -18.88
N ASP A 46 9.93 -44.80 -17.75
CA ASP A 46 9.16 -44.00 -16.79
C ASP A 46 8.65 -42.69 -17.41
N VAL A 47 9.49 -42.00 -18.22
CA VAL A 47 9.09 -40.81 -19.02
C VAL A 47 8.05 -41.16 -20.09
N ALA A 48 8.16 -42.31 -20.76
CA ALA A 48 7.23 -42.74 -21.80
C ALA A 48 5.83 -43.05 -21.20
N LEU A 49 5.81 -43.63 -19.99
CA LEU A 49 4.58 -43.95 -19.29
C LEU A 49 3.98 -42.78 -18.50
N ALA A 50 4.75 -41.71 -18.27
CA ALA A 50 4.27 -40.51 -17.60
C ALA A 50 3.20 -39.81 -18.45
N ALA A 51 2.08 -39.43 -17.84
CA ALA A 51 1.03 -38.64 -18.49
C ALA A 51 1.58 -37.28 -18.96
N ASP A 52 1.13 -36.79 -20.11
CA ASP A 52 1.61 -35.53 -20.66
C ASP A 52 0.99 -34.33 -19.91
N PRO A 53 1.80 -33.50 -19.23
CA PRO A 53 1.30 -32.31 -18.53
C PRO A 53 0.62 -31.30 -19.46
N ARG A 54 0.91 -31.31 -20.77
CA ARG A 54 0.28 -30.42 -21.77
C ARG A 54 -1.18 -30.74 -22.03
N ALA A 55 -1.63 -31.95 -21.67
CA ALA A 55 -3.03 -32.35 -21.74
C ALA A 55 -3.88 -31.73 -20.60
N LEU A 56 -3.24 -31.05 -19.65
CA LEU A 56 -3.98 -30.35 -18.60
C LEU A 56 -4.55 -29.02 -19.10
N THR A 57 -5.78 -28.76 -18.68
CA THR A 57 -6.41 -27.46 -18.76
C THR A 57 -6.41 -26.82 -17.37
N ILE A 58 -5.95 -25.57 -17.27
CA ILE A 58 -5.91 -24.86 -15.98
C ILE A 58 -6.80 -23.63 -16.08
N ARG A 59 -7.71 -23.50 -15.13
CA ARG A 59 -8.52 -22.28 -14.92
C ARG A 59 -8.26 -21.77 -13.53
N ARG A 60 -8.12 -20.46 -13.39
CA ARG A 60 -7.87 -19.79 -12.10
C ARG A 60 -9.13 -19.07 -11.65
N ARG A 61 -9.44 -19.22 -10.36
CA ARG A 61 -10.38 -18.36 -9.62
C ARG A 61 -9.65 -17.70 -8.48
N LEU A 62 -9.78 -16.39 -8.40
CA LEU A 62 -9.25 -15.59 -7.28
C LEU A 62 -10.09 -14.32 -7.12
N PRO A 63 -10.10 -13.70 -5.94
CA PRO A 63 -10.74 -12.42 -5.74
C PRO A 63 -10.02 -11.34 -6.56
N ALA A 64 -10.76 -10.36 -7.06
CA ALA A 64 -10.18 -9.26 -7.83
C ALA A 64 -9.23 -8.38 -6.98
N ARG A 65 -9.51 -8.27 -5.68
CA ARG A 65 -8.77 -7.43 -4.73
C ARG A 65 -8.81 -8.01 -3.31
N THR A 66 -7.77 -7.68 -2.52
CA THR A 66 -7.68 -7.96 -1.08
C THR A 66 -6.96 -6.81 -0.38
N LEU A 67 -7.02 -6.73 0.94
CA LEU A 67 -6.22 -5.79 1.72
C LEU A 67 -4.84 -6.38 2.02
N LEU A 68 -3.85 -5.52 2.20
CA LEU A 68 -2.51 -5.94 2.62
C LEU A 68 -2.58 -6.64 3.99
N GLY A 69 -2.00 -7.84 4.05
CA GLY A 69 -2.00 -8.68 5.25
C GLY A 69 -3.22 -9.59 5.40
N GLU A 70 -4.29 -9.38 4.62
CA GLU A 70 -5.43 -10.28 4.60
C GLU A 70 -5.19 -11.46 3.67
N PRO A 71 -5.62 -12.68 4.07
CA PRO A 71 -5.50 -13.85 3.22
C PRO A 71 -6.45 -13.74 2.00
N ALA A 72 -5.97 -14.23 0.86
CA ALA A 72 -6.76 -14.33 -0.36
C ALA A 72 -6.68 -15.76 -0.92
N ASP A 73 -7.82 -16.37 -1.17
CA ASP A 73 -7.88 -17.72 -1.72
C ASP A 73 -7.67 -17.71 -3.23
N SER A 74 -6.67 -18.46 -3.68
CA SER A 74 -6.41 -18.76 -5.08
C SER A 74 -6.78 -20.20 -5.36
N GLU A 75 -7.76 -20.44 -6.24
CA GLU A 75 -8.17 -21.76 -6.67
C GLU A 75 -7.68 -22.01 -8.10
N LEU A 76 -6.98 -23.13 -8.31
CA LEU A 76 -6.67 -23.65 -9.63
C LEU A 76 -7.58 -24.84 -9.91
N ILE A 77 -8.42 -24.72 -10.92
CA ILE A 77 -9.24 -25.81 -11.44
C ILE A 77 -8.42 -26.50 -12.52
N VAL A 78 -7.93 -27.69 -12.20
CA VAL A 78 -7.06 -28.49 -13.07
C VAL A 78 -7.89 -29.62 -13.67
N GLY A 79 -8.05 -29.61 -15.00
CA GLY A 79 -8.75 -30.66 -15.73
C GLY A 79 -7.76 -31.50 -16.53
N ASN A 80 -7.88 -32.81 -16.49
CA ASN A 80 -7.07 -33.74 -17.26
C ASN A 80 -7.80 -34.17 -18.53
N GLY A 81 -7.45 -33.59 -19.67
CA GLY A 81 -7.98 -33.97 -20.99
C GLY A 81 -7.26 -35.17 -21.64
N GLY A 82 -6.25 -35.74 -20.95
CA GLY A 82 -5.53 -36.91 -21.42
C GLY A 82 -6.24 -38.24 -21.11
N THR A 83 -5.71 -39.33 -21.66
CA THR A 83 -6.25 -40.69 -21.49
C THR A 83 -5.70 -41.43 -20.27
N ARG A 84 -4.68 -40.88 -19.59
CA ARG A 84 -4.02 -41.49 -18.42
C ARG A 84 -4.23 -40.65 -17.19
N ALA A 85 -4.40 -41.28 -16.03
CA ALA A 85 -4.38 -40.58 -14.75
C ALA A 85 -3.02 -39.93 -14.51
N MET A 86 -3.02 -38.70 -14.01
CA MET A 86 -1.82 -37.90 -13.81
C MET A 86 -1.54 -37.69 -12.32
N ARG A 87 -0.36 -38.10 -11.87
CA ARG A 87 0.21 -37.73 -10.59
C ARG A 87 1.03 -36.46 -10.77
N ALA A 88 0.42 -35.31 -10.52
CA ALA A 88 1.01 -34.01 -10.78
C ALA A 88 1.63 -33.40 -9.51
N LEU A 89 2.79 -32.80 -9.68
CA LEU A 89 3.39 -31.89 -8.71
C LEU A 89 3.30 -30.48 -9.32
N ILE A 90 2.45 -29.66 -8.74
CA ILE A 90 2.07 -28.34 -9.29
C ILE A 90 2.76 -27.24 -8.48
N ARG A 91 3.37 -26.30 -9.17
CA ARG A 91 3.89 -25.04 -8.59
C ARG A 91 3.21 -23.86 -9.29
N ASP A 92 2.46 -23.10 -8.52
CA ASP A 92 1.89 -21.85 -8.99
C ASP A 92 2.95 -20.73 -9.00
N GLY A 93 3.08 -20.02 -10.11
CA GLY A 93 4.14 -19.06 -10.40
C GLY A 93 3.85 -17.66 -9.85
N TRP A 94 3.34 -17.55 -8.62
CA TRP A 94 3.16 -16.26 -7.96
C TRP A 94 4.48 -15.57 -7.63
N GLN A 95 4.48 -14.25 -7.67
CA GLN A 95 5.57 -13.44 -7.14
C GLN A 95 5.80 -13.76 -5.64
N PRO A 96 7.03 -13.74 -5.13
CA PRO A 96 7.31 -14.02 -3.72
C PRO A 96 6.51 -13.15 -2.74
N THR A 97 6.26 -11.89 -3.12
CA THR A 97 5.48 -10.92 -2.33
C THR A 97 4.00 -11.27 -2.21
N ALA A 98 3.49 -12.21 -3.01
CA ALA A 98 2.13 -12.73 -2.88
C ALA A 98 1.95 -13.66 -1.67
N GLY A 99 3.06 -14.12 -1.07
CA GLY A 99 3.01 -15.01 0.09
C GLY A 99 2.35 -16.36 -0.19
N ALA A 100 2.50 -16.86 -1.43
CA ALA A 100 1.89 -18.12 -1.89
C ALA A 100 2.51 -19.37 -1.26
N GLY A 101 3.55 -19.22 -0.44
CA GLY A 101 4.38 -20.35 0.00
C GLY A 101 5.20 -20.94 -1.15
N SER A 102 6.31 -21.59 -0.83
CA SER A 102 7.19 -22.23 -1.82
C SER A 102 6.80 -23.67 -2.13
N ALA A 103 5.76 -24.18 -1.50
CA ALA A 103 5.38 -25.60 -1.56
C ALA A 103 4.87 -25.97 -2.96
N ARG A 104 5.45 -27.03 -3.51
CA ARG A 104 4.87 -27.73 -4.65
C ARG A 104 3.73 -28.59 -4.12
N LEU A 105 2.55 -28.44 -4.70
CA LEU A 105 1.36 -29.15 -4.26
C LEU A 105 1.17 -30.42 -5.11
N ARG A 106 0.91 -31.55 -4.45
CA ARG A 106 0.61 -32.82 -5.13
C ARG A 106 -0.87 -32.85 -5.48
N LEU A 107 -1.17 -33.29 -6.69
CA LEU A 107 -2.53 -33.45 -7.16
C LEU A 107 -2.64 -34.67 -8.07
N ASP A 108 -3.53 -35.59 -7.71
CA ASP A 108 -3.86 -36.73 -8.55
C ASP A 108 -5.12 -36.40 -9.35
N VAL A 109 -5.00 -36.39 -10.68
CA VAL A 109 -6.10 -36.05 -11.58
C VAL A 109 -6.36 -37.24 -12.51
N PRO A 110 -7.43 -38.03 -12.28
CA PRO A 110 -7.86 -39.10 -13.17
C PRO A 110 -8.13 -38.59 -14.60
N ALA A 111 -8.07 -39.47 -15.57
CA ALA A 111 -8.38 -39.15 -16.97
C ALA A 111 -9.82 -38.62 -17.09
N GLY A 112 -10.01 -37.50 -17.77
CA GLY A 112 -11.31 -36.86 -17.98
C GLY A 112 -11.87 -36.11 -16.77
N GLU A 113 -11.23 -36.16 -15.62
CA GLU A 113 -11.72 -35.51 -14.40
C GLU A 113 -11.11 -34.12 -14.19
N ARG A 114 -11.74 -33.37 -13.26
CA ARG A 114 -11.28 -32.08 -12.79
C ARG A 114 -11.05 -32.12 -11.28
N ARG A 115 -10.00 -31.42 -10.82
CA ARG A 115 -9.68 -31.27 -9.41
C ARG A 115 -9.42 -29.80 -9.10
N ILE A 116 -9.74 -29.41 -7.89
CA ILE A 116 -9.50 -28.04 -7.42
C ILE A 116 -8.31 -28.07 -6.47
N LEU A 117 -7.30 -27.23 -6.78
CA LEU A 117 -6.16 -26.98 -5.93
C LEU A 117 -6.34 -25.60 -5.27
N ARG A 118 -6.44 -25.59 -3.97
CA ARG A 118 -6.58 -24.35 -3.18
C ARG A 118 -5.24 -23.94 -2.61
N GLN A 119 -4.93 -22.66 -2.74
CA GLN A 119 -3.75 -22.05 -2.16
C GLN A 119 -4.12 -20.71 -1.55
N VAL A 120 -3.72 -20.50 -0.30
CA VAL A 120 -3.92 -19.24 0.39
C VAL A 120 -2.73 -18.32 0.09
N LEU A 121 -3.00 -17.17 -0.47
CA LEU A 121 -2.04 -16.09 -0.66
C LEU A 121 -2.06 -15.20 0.59
N ARG A 122 -0.88 -14.82 1.07
CA ARG A 122 -0.72 -13.85 2.18
C ARG A 122 0.16 -12.70 1.70
N PRO A 123 -0.42 -11.72 1.01
CA PRO A 123 0.34 -10.62 0.45
C PRO A 123 1.12 -9.85 1.50
N VAL A 124 2.41 -9.63 1.25
CA VAL A 124 3.29 -8.84 2.12
C VAL A 124 3.62 -7.47 1.53
N ARG A 125 3.10 -7.19 0.32
CA ARG A 125 3.28 -5.92 -0.37
C ARG A 125 1.98 -5.54 -1.10
N ARG A 126 1.63 -4.27 -1.10
CA ARG A 126 0.50 -3.74 -1.89
C ARG A 126 0.86 -3.65 -3.37
N GLY A 127 -0.13 -3.39 -4.19
CA GLY A 127 0.02 -3.25 -5.63
C GLY A 127 -0.59 -4.40 -6.40
N GLU A 128 -0.22 -4.55 -7.67
CA GLU A 128 -0.69 -5.63 -8.52
C GLU A 128 0.26 -6.82 -8.46
N LEU A 129 -0.16 -7.88 -7.80
CA LEU A 129 0.57 -9.14 -7.75
C LEU A 129 0.14 -10.04 -8.89
N ARG A 130 1.12 -10.68 -9.54
CA ARG A 130 0.89 -11.47 -10.75
C ARG A 130 1.41 -12.89 -10.60
N SER A 131 0.66 -13.83 -11.16
CA SER A 131 1.14 -15.15 -11.52
C SER A 131 1.06 -15.26 -13.04
N ALA A 132 2.17 -15.61 -13.68
CA ALA A 132 2.21 -15.74 -15.13
C ALA A 132 1.95 -17.18 -15.61
N PHE A 133 2.35 -18.17 -14.80
CA PHE A 133 2.38 -19.56 -15.22
C PHE A 133 2.09 -20.52 -14.07
N VAL A 134 1.80 -21.76 -14.43
CA VAL A 134 1.77 -22.92 -13.54
C VAL A 134 2.74 -23.96 -14.08
N ALA A 135 3.75 -24.32 -13.27
CA ALA A 135 4.66 -25.39 -13.61
C ALA A 135 4.12 -26.73 -13.09
N VAL A 136 3.99 -27.70 -13.99
CA VAL A 136 3.47 -29.02 -13.70
C VAL A 136 4.54 -30.07 -14.00
N ARG A 137 4.77 -30.97 -13.03
CA ARG A 137 5.59 -32.15 -13.18
C ARG A 137 4.71 -33.39 -13.04
N SER A 138 4.73 -34.25 -14.04
CA SER A 138 4.07 -35.54 -14.03
C SER A 138 5.12 -36.64 -13.92
N SER A 139 5.04 -37.45 -12.88
CA SER A 139 5.96 -38.59 -12.68
C SER A 139 5.40 -39.85 -13.31
N GLY A 140 6.28 -40.67 -13.83
CA GLY A 140 5.90 -42.01 -14.28
C GLY A 140 5.62 -42.98 -13.10
N PRO A 141 5.24 -44.23 -13.39
CA PRO A 141 4.88 -45.20 -12.36
C PRO A 141 6.03 -45.60 -11.42
N LEU A 142 7.27 -45.61 -11.92
CA LEU A 142 8.46 -45.91 -11.10
C LEU A 142 8.86 -44.67 -10.24
N GLY A 143 8.48 -43.49 -10.64
CA GLY A 143 8.76 -42.25 -9.96
C GLY A 143 10.24 -41.83 -9.94
N ILE A 144 11.04 -42.35 -10.90
CA ILE A 144 12.46 -42.02 -11.08
C ILE A 144 12.67 -40.86 -12.09
N ALA A 145 11.76 -40.75 -13.05
CA ALA A 145 11.78 -39.71 -14.06
C ALA A 145 10.35 -39.23 -14.40
N GLY A 146 10.24 -38.21 -15.22
CA GLY A 146 8.94 -37.72 -15.64
C GLY A 146 8.99 -36.58 -16.65
N ARG A 147 7.80 -36.05 -16.96
CA ARG A 147 7.60 -34.92 -17.89
C ARG A 147 7.32 -33.65 -17.12
N GLN A 148 7.82 -32.54 -17.62
CA GLN A 148 7.53 -31.21 -17.08
C GLN A 148 7.01 -30.32 -18.19
N ALA A 149 5.99 -29.53 -17.88
CA ALA A 149 5.52 -28.42 -18.71
C ALA A 149 5.28 -27.17 -17.86
N VAL A 150 5.36 -26.04 -18.52
CA VAL A 150 4.93 -24.75 -17.99
C VAL A 150 3.69 -24.38 -18.80
N LEU A 151 2.59 -24.16 -18.11
CA LEU A 151 1.29 -23.84 -18.71
C LEU A 151 0.93 -22.40 -18.38
N ASP A 152 0.37 -21.69 -19.33
CA ASP A 152 -0.11 -20.34 -19.14
C ASP A 152 -1.36 -20.35 -18.26
N ALA A 153 -1.30 -19.68 -17.15
CA ALA A 153 -2.42 -19.52 -16.23
C ALA A 153 -2.32 -18.16 -15.53
N PRO A 154 -2.50 -17.06 -16.27
CA PRO A 154 -2.34 -15.73 -15.71
C PRO A 154 -3.31 -15.49 -14.56
N GLY A 155 -2.80 -14.83 -13.53
CA GLY A 155 -3.57 -14.38 -12.39
C GLY A 155 -3.12 -12.99 -11.98
N ARG A 156 -4.08 -12.15 -11.59
CA ARG A 156 -3.82 -10.80 -11.10
C ARG A 156 -4.60 -10.60 -9.82
N LEU A 157 -3.90 -10.27 -8.75
CA LEU A 157 -4.49 -9.92 -7.47
C LEU A 157 -4.09 -8.49 -7.14
N ARG A 158 -5.08 -7.61 -7.00
CA ARG A 158 -4.86 -6.25 -6.56
C ARG A 158 -4.87 -6.18 -5.05
N VAL A 159 -3.73 -5.83 -4.47
CA VAL A 159 -3.56 -5.68 -3.02
C VAL A 159 -3.65 -4.20 -2.67
N LEU A 160 -4.67 -3.86 -1.93
CA LEU A 160 -4.98 -2.49 -1.51
C LEU A 160 -4.18 -2.10 -0.26
N PRO A 161 -3.83 -0.81 -0.09
CA PRO A 161 -3.25 -0.34 1.16
C PRO A 161 -4.21 -0.59 2.32
N PRO A 162 -3.71 -0.93 3.51
CA PRO A 162 -4.55 -1.05 4.69
C PRO A 162 -5.08 0.34 5.07
N PHE A 163 -6.22 0.37 5.73
CA PHE A 163 -6.74 1.58 6.34
C PHE A 163 -6.97 1.33 7.84
N ARG A 164 -5.89 1.02 8.57
CA ARG A 164 -5.91 0.77 10.02
C ARG A 164 -6.31 2.00 10.81
N ALA A 165 -5.91 3.18 10.31
CA ALA A 165 -6.25 4.47 10.90
C ALA A 165 -7.76 4.75 10.91
N ARG A 166 -8.59 3.99 10.15
CA ARG A 166 -10.05 4.08 10.17
C ARG A 166 -10.64 3.93 11.58
N ARG A 167 -9.99 3.19 12.47
CA ARG A 167 -10.39 3.03 13.89
C ARG A 167 -10.50 4.37 14.63
N HIS A 168 -9.77 5.39 14.18
CA HIS A 168 -9.77 6.73 14.79
C HIS A 168 -10.87 7.64 14.22
N LEU A 169 -11.55 7.25 13.15
CA LEU A 169 -12.56 8.08 12.48
C LEU A 169 -13.79 8.37 13.36
N PRO A 170 -14.38 7.39 14.09
CA PRO A 170 -15.60 7.64 14.88
C PRO A 170 -15.44 8.75 15.91
N SER A 171 -14.34 8.77 16.68
CA SER A 171 -14.08 9.78 17.70
C SER A 171 -13.89 11.19 17.12
N ARG A 172 -13.25 11.29 15.94
CA ARG A 172 -13.04 12.57 15.23
C ARG A 172 -14.33 13.07 14.59
N LEU A 173 -15.18 12.19 14.11
CA LEU A 173 -16.50 12.55 13.60
C LEU A 173 -17.43 13.03 14.73
N ALA A 174 -17.35 12.44 15.94
CA ALA A 174 -18.06 12.95 17.09
C ALA A 174 -17.63 14.39 17.41
N ARG A 175 -16.31 14.62 17.50
CA ARG A 175 -15.75 15.95 17.73
C ARG A 175 -16.09 16.96 16.64
N LEU A 176 -16.13 16.53 15.38
CA LEU A 176 -16.56 17.37 14.25
C LEU A 176 -18.01 17.82 14.42
N ARG A 177 -18.92 16.91 14.80
CA ARG A 177 -20.34 17.25 15.07
C ARG A 177 -20.52 18.23 16.21
N GLU A 178 -19.72 18.12 17.27
CA GLU A 178 -19.70 19.09 18.39
C GLU A 178 -19.28 20.47 17.89
N LEU A 179 -18.24 20.54 17.02
CA LEU A 179 -17.79 21.79 16.43
C LEU A 179 -18.87 22.41 15.53
N ASP A 180 -19.51 21.60 14.67
CA ASP A 180 -20.59 22.09 13.77
C ASP A 180 -21.80 22.54 14.59
N GLY A 181 -22.17 21.84 15.67
CA GLY A 181 -23.23 22.23 16.59
C GLY A 181 -22.96 23.56 17.30
N ASN A 182 -21.73 23.81 17.73
CA ASN A 182 -21.34 25.06 18.38
C ASN A 182 -21.19 26.24 17.40
N THR A 183 -20.81 25.97 16.15
CA THR A 183 -20.60 27.00 15.12
C THR A 183 -21.91 27.58 14.59
N SER A 184 -23.03 26.82 14.65
CA SER A 184 -24.34 27.29 14.22
C SER A 184 -24.88 28.45 15.05
N VAL A 185 -24.32 28.68 16.24
CA VAL A 185 -24.74 29.74 17.19
C VAL A 185 -23.95 31.05 17.01
N GLN A 186 -22.79 31.05 16.37
CA GLN A 186 -21.82 32.17 16.50
C GLN A 186 -21.39 32.88 15.21
N VAL A 187 -21.79 32.45 14.01
CA VAL A 187 -21.37 33.17 12.78
C VAL A 187 -22.49 34.06 12.27
N ARG A 188 -22.66 35.19 12.95
CA ARG A 188 -23.17 36.43 12.37
C ARG A 188 -21.99 37.16 11.72
N GLY A 189 -21.75 36.96 10.43
CA GLY A 189 -20.62 37.57 9.75
C GLY A 189 -20.83 37.64 8.25
N GLN A 190 -20.10 38.54 7.59
CA GLN A 190 -20.11 38.76 6.16
C GLN A 190 -19.80 37.44 5.43
N GLY A 191 -20.78 36.91 4.72
CA GLY A 191 -20.66 35.79 3.81
C GLY A 191 -21.13 36.21 2.42
N THR A 192 -20.84 35.39 1.41
CA THR A 192 -21.24 35.65 0.02
C THR A 192 -22.47 34.84 -0.39
N GLU A 193 -22.83 33.80 0.35
CA GLU A 193 -23.97 32.93 0.08
C GLU A 193 -25.21 33.42 0.87
N PHE A 194 -26.33 33.60 0.17
CA PHE A 194 -27.60 33.99 0.79
C PHE A 194 -28.15 32.87 1.67
N ASP A 195 -28.38 33.16 2.95
CA ASP A 195 -28.94 32.17 3.91
C ASP A 195 -30.46 32.35 4.08
N SER A 196 -30.89 33.50 4.60
CA SER A 196 -32.30 33.75 4.90
C SER A 196 -32.59 35.26 4.96
N LEU A 197 -33.88 35.57 5.02
CA LEU A 197 -34.37 36.90 5.34
C LEU A 197 -34.84 36.88 6.79
N ARG A 198 -34.41 37.86 7.59
CA ARG A 198 -34.93 38.07 8.96
C ARG A 198 -35.28 39.55 9.16
N GLU A 199 -36.04 39.80 10.19
CA GLU A 199 -36.32 41.19 10.56
C GLU A 199 -35.07 41.92 11.04
N TYR A 200 -34.92 43.18 10.67
CA TYR A 200 -33.83 44.06 11.08
C TYR A 200 -33.94 44.35 12.59
N VAL A 201 -32.83 44.18 13.30
CA VAL A 201 -32.69 44.56 14.68
C VAL A 201 -31.68 45.73 14.80
N ARG A 202 -31.97 46.67 15.70
CA ARG A 202 -31.12 47.85 15.89
C ARG A 202 -29.68 47.43 16.24
N GLY A 203 -28.73 47.84 15.34
CA GLY A 203 -27.32 47.46 15.42
C GLY A 203 -26.85 46.50 14.33
N ASP A 204 -27.76 46.02 13.49
CA ASP A 204 -27.40 45.27 12.28
C ASP A 204 -26.84 46.17 11.17
N ASP A 205 -26.05 45.60 10.26
CA ASP A 205 -25.49 46.32 9.11
C ASP A 205 -26.59 46.69 8.12
N VAL A 206 -26.86 47.97 8.01
CA VAL A 206 -27.91 48.56 7.11
C VAL A 206 -27.66 48.29 5.64
N ARG A 207 -26.40 47.95 5.24
CA ARG A 207 -26.06 47.61 3.86
C ARG A 207 -26.64 46.28 3.42
N SER A 208 -26.98 45.42 4.40
CA SER A 208 -27.59 44.09 4.16
C SER A 208 -29.12 44.13 4.10
N ILE A 209 -29.78 45.31 4.16
CA ILE A 209 -31.24 45.42 4.05
C ILE A 209 -31.68 45.03 2.65
N ASP A 210 -32.64 44.12 2.57
CA ASP A 210 -33.36 43.78 1.33
C ASP A 210 -34.61 44.66 1.18
N TRP A 211 -34.49 45.74 0.43
CA TRP A 211 -35.60 46.67 0.21
C TRP A 211 -36.81 46.03 -0.51
N ARG A 212 -36.55 45.00 -1.36
CA ARG A 212 -37.63 44.29 -2.04
C ARG A 212 -38.44 43.39 -1.08
N ALA A 213 -37.74 42.68 -0.19
CA ALA A 213 -38.37 41.87 0.86
C ALA A 213 -39.09 42.77 1.88
N THR A 214 -38.46 43.90 2.28
CA THR A 214 -39.05 44.92 3.15
C THR A 214 -40.38 45.46 2.58
N ALA A 215 -40.43 45.80 1.29
CA ALA A 215 -41.63 46.30 0.64
C ALA A 215 -42.80 45.23 0.61
N ARG A 216 -42.45 43.97 0.61
CA ARG A 216 -43.48 42.89 0.63
C ARG A 216 -43.92 42.52 2.03
N ALA A 217 -42.99 42.55 3.00
CA ALA A 217 -43.25 42.12 4.36
C ALA A 217 -43.83 43.22 5.23
N GLY A 218 -43.69 44.51 4.85
CA GLY A 218 -44.11 45.66 5.66
C GLY A 218 -43.21 45.92 6.87
N THR A 219 -42.18 45.11 7.11
CA THR A 219 -41.17 45.28 8.14
C THR A 219 -39.79 45.26 7.50
N THR A 220 -38.81 45.96 8.09
CA THR A 220 -37.46 46.04 7.52
C THR A 220 -36.81 44.63 7.57
N MET A 221 -36.54 44.08 6.39
CA MET A 221 -35.96 42.75 6.22
C MET A 221 -34.46 42.85 5.91
N LEU A 222 -33.67 42.04 6.61
CA LEU A 222 -32.23 41.92 6.46
C LEU A 222 -31.87 40.60 5.78
N ARG A 223 -30.94 40.64 4.83
CA ARG A 223 -30.30 39.43 4.27
C ARG A 223 -29.27 38.95 5.27
N THR A 224 -29.42 37.66 5.68
CA THR A 224 -28.35 36.97 6.37
C THR A 224 -27.50 36.20 5.37
N TRP A 225 -26.20 36.22 5.57
CA TRP A 225 -25.23 35.59 4.69
C TRP A 225 -24.56 34.44 5.43
N ARG A 226 -24.34 33.34 4.73
CA ARG A 226 -23.47 32.26 5.21
C ARG A 226 -22.09 32.45 4.64
N PRO A 227 -21.04 32.21 5.43
CA PRO A 227 -19.68 32.10 4.86
C PRO A 227 -19.68 30.98 3.83
N GLU A 228 -19.09 31.25 2.68
CA GLU A 228 -18.86 30.24 1.66
C GLU A 228 -18.11 29.05 2.26
N ARG A 229 -18.70 27.85 2.22
CA ARG A 229 -18.09 26.61 2.75
C ARG A 229 -17.27 25.88 1.69
N ASP A 230 -16.89 26.57 0.61
CA ASP A 230 -16.11 25.97 -0.48
C ASP A 230 -14.62 25.86 -0.10
N ARG A 231 -14.33 24.99 0.88
CA ARG A 231 -12.98 24.76 1.36
C ARG A 231 -12.32 23.65 0.58
N HIS A 232 -11.20 23.97 -0.03
CA HIS A 232 -10.35 23.00 -0.73
C HIS A 232 -9.19 22.56 0.16
N ILE A 233 -9.13 21.26 0.43
CA ILE A 233 -8.04 20.61 1.15
C ILE A 233 -7.19 19.83 0.14
N VAL A 234 -5.93 20.22 -0.01
CA VAL A 234 -5.00 19.51 -0.89
C VAL A 234 -4.02 18.70 -0.06
N ILE A 235 -3.96 17.41 -0.30
CA ILE A 235 -3.04 16.49 0.37
C ILE A 235 -2.00 16.04 -0.65
N VAL A 236 -0.74 16.38 -0.43
CA VAL A 236 0.38 15.92 -1.24
C VAL A 236 1.12 14.84 -0.48
N VAL A 237 1.19 13.65 -1.05
CA VAL A 237 1.96 12.53 -0.50
C VAL A 237 3.22 12.39 -1.34
N ASP A 238 4.36 12.62 -0.70
CA ASP A 238 5.68 12.44 -1.30
C ASP A 238 5.92 10.97 -1.61
N THR A 239 6.29 10.67 -2.85
CA THR A 239 6.64 9.33 -3.32
C THR A 239 8.13 9.19 -3.62
N GLY A 240 8.93 10.21 -3.31
CA GLY A 240 10.37 10.23 -3.52
C GLY A 240 11.13 9.31 -2.56
N ARG A 241 12.45 9.38 -2.59
CA ARG A 241 13.35 8.45 -1.86
C ARG A 241 13.15 8.47 -0.34
N THR A 242 12.78 9.60 0.24
CA THR A 242 12.55 9.73 1.68
C THR A 242 11.34 8.93 2.15
N SER A 243 10.37 8.71 1.25
CA SER A 243 9.18 7.91 1.51
C SER A 243 9.44 6.39 1.51
N ALA A 244 10.59 5.94 0.99
CA ALA A 244 11.00 4.53 1.00
C ALA A 244 11.53 4.05 2.36
N VAL A 245 11.85 4.97 3.26
CA VAL A 245 12.39 4.65 4.59
C VAL A 245 11.36 3.83 5.37
N ARG A 246 11.83 2.77 6.01
CA ARG A 246 10.98 1.93 6.86
C ARG A 246 10.67 2.62 8.17
N VAL A 247 9.40 2.58 8.57
CA VAL A 247 8.90 3.06 9.86
C VAL A 247 7.85 2.08 10.36
N GLY A 248 8.06 1.52 11.53
CA GLY A 248 7.22 0.42 12.03
C GLY A 248 7.23 -0.78 11.07
N ASP A 249 6.05 -1.32 10.77
CA ASP A 249 5.89 -2.49 9.90
C ASP A 249 5.91 -2.17 8.40
N GLY A 250 5.86 -0.88 8.03
CA GLY A 250 5.74 -0.42 6.64
C GLY A 250 6.82 0.57 6.23
N THR A 251 6.49 1.39 5.25
CA THR A 251 7.30 2.51 4.78
C THR A 251 6.65 3.84 5.19
N ARG A 252 7.41 4.93 5.11
CA ARG A 252 6.83 6.28 5.27
C ARG A 252 5.72 6.56 4.28
N LEU A 253 5.81 6.00 3.06
CA LEU A 253 4.74 6.09 2.09
C LEU A 253 3.46 5.40 2.57
N ASP A 254 3.57 4.24 3.24
CA ASP A 254 2.40 3.55 3.79
C ASP A 254 1.73 4.36 4.90
N ALA A 255 2.52 4.93 5.83
CA ALA A 255 2.04 5.85 6.86
C ALA A 255 1.41 7.11 6.25
N GLY A 256 2.01 7.63 5.17
CA GLY A 256 1.49 8.76 4.41
C GLY A 256 0.14 8.46 3.76
N MET A 257 -0.03 7.29 3.17
CA MET A 257 -1.30 6.85 2.61
C MET A 257 -2.39 6.74 3.67
N GLU A 258 -2.09 6.14 4.82
CA GLU A 258 -3.04 6.06 5.94
C GLU A 258 -3.43 7.45 6.47
N THR A 259 -2.46 8.37 6.53
CA THR A 259 -2.70 9.77 6.92
C THR A 259 -3.62 10.46 5.92
N ALA A 260 -3.34 10.33 4.63
CA ALA A 260 -4.16 10.92 3.58
C ALA A 260 -5.59 10.33 3.56
N LEU A 261 -5.74 9.02 3.76
CA LEU A 261 -7.06 8.37 3.81
C LEU A 261 -7.88 8.84 5.00
N LEU A 262 -7.28 8.93 6.21
CA LEU A 262 -8.00 9.38 7.40
C LEU A 262 -8.41 10.85 7.27
N LEU A 263 -7.50 11.71 6.84
CA LEU A 263 -7.79 13.12 6.65
C LEU A 263 -8.83 13.35 5.57
N ALA A 264 -8.71 12.66 4.43
CA ALA A 264 -9.68 12.75 3.33
C ALA A 264 -11.09 12.30 3.76
N ALA A 265 -11.17 11.19 4.53
CA ALA A 265 -12.44 10.71 5.08
C ALA A 265 -13.09 11.74 6.02
N LEU A 266 -12.28 12.38 6.86
CA LEU A 266 -12.74 13.37 7.82
C LEU A 266 -13.16 14.68 7.14
N ALA A 267 -12.32 15.21 6.24
CA ALA A 267 -12.56 16.45 5.52
C ALA A 267 -13.80 16.34 4.59
N ALA A 268 -13.95 15.24 3.88
CA ALA A 268 -15.15 14.98 3.07
C ALA A 268 -16.43 14.93 3.91
N ARG A 269 -16.37 14.36 5.12
CA ARG A 269 -17.50 14.37 6.07
C ARG A 269 -17.77 15.75 6.66
N ALA A 270 -16.77 16.60 6.68
CA ALA A 270 -16.89 17.99 7.09
C ALA A 270 -17.39 18.92 5.96
N GLY A 271 -17.71 18.36 4.78
CA GLY A 271 -18.17 19.09 3.61
C GLY A 271 -17.07 19.84 2.84
N ASP A 272 -15.80 19.51 3.10
CA ASP A 272 -14.68 20.12 2.41
C ASP A 272 -14.34 19.34 1.12
N HIS A 273 -13.93 20.04 0.05
CA HIS A 273 -13.46 19.42 -1.20
C HIS A 273 -12.04 18.90 -1.04
N VAL A 274 -11.84 17.61 -1.28
CA VAL A 274 -10.55 16.95 -1.05
C VAL A 274 -9.87 16.62 -2.36
N HIS A 275 -8.61 17.03 -2.47
CA HIS A 275 -7.71 16.69 -3.57
C HIS A 275 -6.49 15.96 -3.01
N VAL A 276 -6.14 14.82 -3.60
CA VAL A 276 -4.96 14.06 -3.22
C VAL A 276 -4.03 13.93 -4.43
N LEU A 277 -2.78 14.27 -4.21
CA LEU A 277 -1.70 14.17 -5.19
C LEU A 277 -0.57 13.30 -4.61
N MET A 278 -0.17 12.28 -5.32
CA MET A 278 1.03 11.49 -5.02
C MET A 278 2.09 11.86 -6.06
N PHE A 279 3.22 12.37 -5.59
CA PHE A 279 4.17 13.05 -6.47
C PHE A 279 5.63 12.83 -6.05
N ASP A 280 6.52 12.77 -7.02
CA ASP A 280 7.97 12.88 -6.87
C ASP A 280 8.55 13.88 -7.88
N ARG A 281 8.83 13.48 -9.09
CA ARG A 281 9.13 14.33 -10.26
C ARG A 281 7.99 14.30 -11.28
N VAL A 282 7.11 13.32 -11.11
CA VAL A 282 5.92 13.15 -11.91
C VAL A 282 4.73 12.82 -11.03
N VAL A 283 3.53 13.04 -11.55
CA VAL A 283 2.30 12.63 -10.88
C VAL A 283 2.19 11.11 -10.93
N ARG A 284 2.29 10.45 -9.77
CA ARG A 284 2.12 9.00 -9.63
C ARG A 284 0.65 8.60 -9.50
N ALA A 285 -0.10 9.40 -8.76
CA ALA A 285 -1.55 9.26 -8.65
C ALA A 285 -2.17 10.62 -8.33
N ARG A 286 -3.38 10.83 -8.81
CA ARG A 286 -4.17 12.03 -8.52
C ARG A 286 -5.63 11.66 -8.39
N VAL A 287 -6.26 12.11 -7.31
CA VAL A 287 -7.71 12.05 -7.12
C VAL A 287 -8.19 13.47 -6.81
N SER A 288 -9.07 13.98 -7.63
CA SER A 288 -9.64 15.32 -7.51
C SER A 288 -11.05 15.33 -8.08
N ARG A 289 -11.92 16.21 -7.56
CA ARG A 289 -13.32 16.34 -7.99
C ARG A 289 -14.13 15.04 -7.83
N VAL A 290 -13.78 14.24 -6.83
CA VAL A 290 -14.52 13.05 -6.43
C VAL A 290 -15.06 13.29 -5.03
N GLU A 291 -16.36 13.14 -4.85
CA GLU A 291 -17.06 13.50 -3.63
C GLU A 291 -17.88 12.33 -3.07
N GLY A 292 -18.33 12.50 -1.84
CA GLY A 292 -19.21 11.55 -1.18
C GLY A 292 -18.59 10.16 -0.99
N PRO A 293 -19.40 9.09 -1.10
CA PRO A 293 -18.95 7.72 -0.81
C PRO A 293 -17.94 7.18 -1.82
N ALA A 294 -17.80 7.80 -3.01
CA ALA A 294 -16.87 7.36 -4.05
C ALA A 294 -15.42 7.77 -3.76
N LEU A 295 -15.18 8.78 -2.89
CA LEU A 295 -13.85 9.33 -2.65
C LEU A 295 -12.86 8.29 -2.09
N LEU A 296 -13.23 7.61 -1.01
CA LEU A 296 -12.32 6.65 -0.38
C LEU A 296 -11.98 5.46 -1.29
N PRO A 297 -12.93 4.81 -1.96
CA PRO A 297 -12.60 3.79 -2.95
C PRO A 297 -11.67 4.30 -4.05
N ALA A 298 -11.92 5.50 -4.60
CA ALA A 298 -11.07 6.09 -5.63
C ALA A 298 -9.64 6.34 -5.12
N LEU A 299 -9.49 6.83 -3.88
CA LEU A 299 -8.18 7.03 -3.25
C LEU A 299 -7.43 5.71 -3.08
N VAL A 300 -8.08 4.70 -2.50
CA VAL A 300 -7.48 3.39 -2.25
C VAL A 300 -7.04 2.74 -3.57
N ASP A 301 -7.86 2.82 -4.61
CA ASP A 301 -7.55 2.29 -5.93
C ASP A 301 -6.39 3.05 -6.61
N ALA A 302 -6.34 4.37 -6.50
CA ALA A 302 -5.26 5.18 -7.05
C ALA A 302 -3.93 4.96 -6.31
N MET A 303 -3.96 4.79 -4.99
CA MET A 303 -2.79 4.58 -4.14
C MET A 303 -2.20 3.18 -4.27
N ALA A 304 -3.02 2.16 -4.53
CA ALA A 304 -2.58 0.76 -4.50
C ALA A 304 -1.33 0.46 -5.35
N PRO A 305 -1.21 0.93 -6.61
CA PRO A 305 -0.04 0.65 -7.45
C PRO A 305 1.18 1.54 -7.15
N VAL A 306 1.03 2.60 -6.34
CA VAL A 306 2.10 3.57 -6.15
C VAL A 306 3.14 3.03 -5.20
N GLU A 307 4.39 3.01 -5.65
CA GLU A 307 5.56 2.61 -4.88
C GLU A 307 6.51 3.79 -4.70
N PRO A 308 7.31 3.79 -3.61
CA PRO A 308 8.29 4.83 -3.41
C PRO A 308 9.37 4.74 -4.50
N GLN A 309 9.80 5.89 -4.99
CA GLN A 309 10.85 6.03 -5.98
C GLN A 309 12.15 6.49 -5.31
N LEU A 310 13.29 6.00 -5.77
CA LEU A 310 14.59 6.39 -5.23
C LEU A 310 15.12 7.69 -5.88
N LEU A 311 14.24 8.66 -6.06
CA LEU A 311 14.47 9.96 -6.66
C LEU A 311 14.09 11.07 -5.68
N ASP A 312 14.78 12.20 -5.74
CA ASP A 312 14.37 13.39 -5.00
C ASP A 312 13.12 14.02 -5.60
N THR A 313 12.23 14.48 -4.74
CA THR A 313 10.98 15.13 -5.13
C THR A 313 11.25 16.54 -5.63
N ASP A 314 10.65 16.90 -6.76
CA ASP A 314 10.65 18.27 -7.31
C ASP A 314 9.51 19.06 -6.65
N TRP A 315 9.87 19.83 -5.62
CA TRP A 315 8.89 20.57 -4.83
C TRP A 315 8.32 21.79 -5.57
N ASP A 316 9.07 22.40 -6.47
CA ASP A 316 8.57 23.54 -7.27
C ASP A 316 7.47 23.05 -8.22
N ALA A 317 7.69 21.91 -8.88
CA ALA A 317 6.67 21.29 -9.71
C ALA A 317 5.48 20.79 -8.88
N ALA A 318 5.71 20.19 -7.70
CA ALA A 318 4.64 19.77 -6.80
C ALA A 318 3.72 20.94 -6.41
N PHE A 319 4.29 22.07 -6.03
CA PHE A 319 3.52 23.27 -5.66
C PHE A 319 2.82 23.91 -6.86
N GLY A 320 3.39 23.80 -8.06
CA GLY A 320 2.68 24.11 -9.32
C GLY A 320 1.41 23.29 -9.49
N HIS A 321 1.48 21.98 -9.24
CA HIS A 321 0.31 21.09 -9.27
C HIS A 321 -0.72 21.43 -8.19
N VAL A 322 -0.29 21.80 -6.97
CA VAL A 322 -1.20 22.23 -5.91
C VAL A 322 -2.03 23.42 -6.36
N ARG A 323 -1.40 24.45 -6.94
CA ARG A 323 -2.10 25.64 -7.47
C ARG A 323 -3.06 25.31 -8.61
N ALA A 324 -2.70 24.33 -9.44
CA ALA A 324 -3.56 23.87 -10.54
C ALA A 324 -4.77 23.04 -10.07
N LEU A 325 -4.67 22.36 -8.91
CA LEU A 325 -5.77 21.59 -8.32
C LEU A 325 -6.83 22.47 -7.67
N ALA A 326 -6.38 23.48 -6.94
CA ALA A 326 -7.23 24.47 -6.29
C ALA A 326 -6.49 25.82 -6.32
N GLY A 327 -7.10 26.85 -6.92
CA GLY A 327 -6.48 28.17 -7.03
C GLY A 327 -6.10 28.75 -5.66
N HIS A 328 -6.97 28.58 -4.67
CA HIS A 328 -6.79 29.04 -3.29
C HIS A 328 -7.17 27.93 -2.30
N PRO A 329 -6.30 26.94 -2.05
CA PRO A 329 -6.62 25.89 -1.08
C PRO A 329 -6.62 26.49 0.34
N SER A 330 -7.62 26.10 1.15
CA SER A 330 -7.70 26.49 2.55
C SER A 330 -6.61 25.84 3.40
N LEU A 331 -6.21 24.62 3.03
CA LEU A 331 -5.14 23.87 3.68
C LEU A 331 -4.41 22.99 2.66
N VAL A 332 -3.09 23.02 2.73
CA VAL A 332 -2.22 22.06 2.05
C VAL A 332 -1.53 21.21 3.10
N VAL A 333 -1.72 19.90 3.01
CA VAL A 333 -1.03 18.94 3.88
C VAL A 333 0.04 18.23 3.05
N LEU A 334 1.30 18.45 3.40
CA LEU A 334 2.46 17.83 2.77
C LEU A 334 2.89 16.64 3.63
N VAL A 335 2.64 15.43 3.16
CA VAL A 335 3.08 14.21 3.83
C VAL A 335 4.41 13.81 3.24
N THR A 336 5.48 14.23 3.92
CA THR A 336 6.87 14.01 3.50
C THR A 336 7.77 13.89 4.71
N ALA A 337 9.01 13.50 4.53
CA ALA A 337 9.97 13.40 5.60
C ALA A 337 11.34 13.91 5.16
N HIS A 338 11.86 14.82 5.96
CA HIS A 338 13.21 15.34 5.82
C HIS A 338 13.88 15.24 7.18
N ASP A 339 14.77 14.25 7.34
CA ASP A 339 15.46 13.98 8.62
C ASP A 339 16.74 14.80 8.75
N ASP A 340 17.26 15.33 7.65
CA ASP A 340 18.50 16.08 7.57
C ASP A 340 18.26 17.46 6.93
N PRO A 341 18.72 18.55 7.56
CA PRO A 341 18.60 19.91 7.02
C PRO A 341 19.25 20.10 5.64
N ALA A 342 20.33 19.35 5.34
CA ALA A 342 20.99 19.44 4.05
C ALA A 342 20.15 18.80 2.95
N ALA A 343 19.52 17.66 3.22
CA ALA A 343 18.59 17.01 2.30
C ALA A 343 17.28 17.81 2.14
N ALA A 344 16.88 18.56 3.17
CA ALA A 344 15.66 19.39 3.16
C ALA A 344 15.81 20.71 2.38
N ARG A 345 17.01 21.10 1.94
CA ARG A 345 17.26 22.44 1.36
C ARG A 345 16.33 22.79 0.20
N GLY A 346 16.13 21.87 -0.74
CA GLY A 346 15.24 22.10 -1.89
C GLY A 346 13.81 22.30 -1.43
N PHE A 347 13.30 21.46 -0.54
CA PHE A 347 11.97 21.58 0.04
C PHE A 347 11.79 22.91 0.80
N LEU A 348 12.71 23.24 1.70
CA LEU A 348 12.65 24.45 2.51
C LEU A 348 12.80 25.71 1.68
N GLY A 349 13.55 25.65 0.57
CA GLY A 349 13.68 26.78 -0.38
C GLY A 349 12.39 27.08 -1.13
N SER A 350 11.63 26.06 -1.50
CA SER A 350 10.36 26.21 -2.23
C SER A 350 9.17 26.51 -1.31
N LEU A 351 9.23 26.11 -0.02
CA LEU A 351 8.12 26.18 0.93
C LEU A 351 7.53 27.60 1.12
N PRO A 352 8.31 28.70 1.20
CA PRO A 352 7.79 30.06 1.36
C PRO A 352 6.85 30.48 0.23
N ALA A 353 7.07 30.02 -1.00
CA ALA A 353 6.19 30.33 -2.13
C ALA A 353 4.76 29.75 -1.96
N LEU A 354 4.61 28.71 -1.14
CA LEU A 354 3.31 28.11 -0.82
C LEU A 354 2.71 28.72 0.44
N THR A 355 3.51 28.89 1.50
CA THR A 355 3.04 29.39 2.81
C THR A 355 2.62 30.86 2.79
N ALA A 356 3.13 31.65 1.83
CA ALA A 356 2.72 33.03 1.64
C ALA A 356 1.21 33.20 1.33
N HIS A 357 0.59 32.20 0.73
CA HIS A 357 -0.79 32.28 0.23
C HIS A 357 -1.73 31.24 0.82
N THR A 358 -1.21 30.23 1.50
CA THR A 358 -2.00 29.08 1.95
C THR A 358 -1.45 28.54 3.27
N ARG A 359 -2.32 28.02 4.12
CA ARG A 359 -1.86 27.25 5.29
C ARG A 359 -1.24 25.93 4.86
N VAL A 360 -0.07 25.67 5.39
CA VAL A 360 0.67 24.45 5.09
C VAL A 360 0.93 23.67 6.37
N LEU A 361 0.55 22.40 6.36
CA LEU A 361 0.85 21.43 7.41
C LEU A 361 1.79 20.38 6.85
N VAL A 362 3.00 20.29 7.39
CA VAL A 362 3.98 19.26 7.04
C VAL A 362 3.86 18.10 8.02
N ALA A 363 3.54 16.92 7.52
CA ALA A 363 3.32 15.71 8.30
C ALA A 363 4.44 14.69 8.04
N THR A 364 5.18 14.33 9.09
CA THR A 364 6.34 13.43 8.97
C THR A 364 6.17 12.20 9.85
N ALA A 365 6.22 11.01 9.22
CA ALA A 365 6.32 9.75 9.95
C ALA A 365 7.79 9.51 10.35
N SER A 366 8.05 9.33 11.64
CA SER A 366 9.36 9.02 12.17
C SER A 366 9.31 7.82 13.10
N GLU A 367 10.44 7.14 13.25
CA GLU A 367 10.59 6.21 14.38
C GLU A 367 10.68 7.05 15.65
N GLY A 368 9.66 6.93 16.51
CA GLY A 368 9.68 7.63 17.81
C GLY A 368 10.89 7.18 18.64
N PRO A 369 11.34 8.01 19.60
CA PRO A 369 12.46 7.66 20.49
C PRO A 369 12.24 6.38 21.31
N ALA A 370 11.04 5.84 21.32
CA ALA A 370 10.65 4.64 22.06
C ALA A 370 10.87 3.30 21.31
N GLY A 371 11.21 3.34 20.03
CA GLY A 371 11.31 2.10 19.21
C GLY A 371 12.56 1.27 19.47
N SER A 372 13.67 1.89 19.82
CA SER A 372 14.97 1.21 19.97
C SER A 372 15.60 1.25 21.36
N ALA A 373 15.26 2.22 22.19
CA ALA A 373 15.96 2.43 23.47
C ALA A 373 15.19 2.00 24.72
N GLY A 374 13.88 1.72 24.63
CA GLY A 374 13.03 1.53 25.82
C GLY A 374 12.96 0.11 26.36
N ARG A 375 13.37 -0.91 25.62
CA ARG A 375 13.20 -2.31 26.04
C ARG A 375 14.43 -2.99 26.65
N ASP A 376 15.61 -2.40 26.57
CA ASP A 376 16.87 -3.02 27.04
C ASP A 376 17.74 -2.12 27.94
N ALA A 377 17.13 -1.22 28.72
CA ALA A 377 17.88 -0.34 29.63
C ALA A 377 18.63 -1.06 30.77
N ALA A 378 18.51 -2.39 30.86
CA ALA A 378 19.16 -3.22 31.89
C ALA A 378 20.30 -4.11 31.34
N ARG A 379 20.60 -4.08 30.03
CA ARG A 379 21.70 -4.87 29.47
C ARG A 379 22.99 -4.05 29.42
N THR A 380 24.09 -4.71 29.66
CA THR A 380 25.46 -4.15 29.51
C THR A 380 25.59 -3.52 28.12
N ARG A 381 25.74 -2.17 28.08
CA ARG A 381 25.86 -1.43 26.83
C ARG A 381 27.18 -1.74 26.16
N THR A 382 27.13 -2.24 24.95
CA THR A 382 28.31 -2.40 24.11
C THR A 382 28.70 -1.04 23.50
N ALA A 383 29.94 -0.92 22.99
CA ALA A 383 30.36 0.28 22.25
C ALA A 383 29.41 0.57 21.07
N ALA A 384 28.95 -0.48 20.39
CA ALA A 384 27.97 -0.35 19.30
C ALA A 384 26.64 0.28 19.75
N ASP A 385 26.16 -0.05 20.94
CA ASP A 385 24.92 0.52 21.49
C ASP A 385 25.08 2.01 21.82
N VAL A 386 26.26 2.42 22.29
CA VAL A 386 26.59 3.83 22.55
C VAL A 386 26.62 4.63 21.25
N TYR A 387 27.26 4.11 20.22
CA TYR A 387 27.29 4.75 18.89
C TYR A 387 25.89 4.83 18.28
N ALA A 388 25.10 3.79 18.37
CA ALA A 388 23.71 3.77 17.89
C ALA A 388 22.84 4.82 18.63
N ALA A 389 23.00 4.95 19.95
CA ALA A 389 22.29 5.95 20.73
C ALA A 389 22.70 7.38 20.32
N ALA A 390 23.99 7.63 20.18
CA ALA A 390 24.51 8.95 19.76
C ALA A 390 24.03 9.31 18.32
N ALA A 391 24.00 8.33 17.41
CA ALA A 391 23.47 8.51 16.05
C ALA A 391 21.96 8.84 16.09
N ALA A 392 21.18 8.15 16.92
CA ALA A 392 19.75 8.43 17.10
C ALA A 392 19.49 9.82 17.68
N GLU A 393 20.27 10.25 18.68
CA GLU A 393 20.17 11.62 19.24
C GLU A 393 20.48 12.69 18.19
N ARG A 394 21.53 12.46 17.39
CA ARG A 394 21.90 13.37 16.30
C ARG A 394 20.77 13.45 15.26
N ALA A 395 20.26 12.32 14.80
CA ALA A 395 19.12 12.29 13.87
C ALA A 395 17.89 13.02 14.43
N ALA A 396 17.58 12.84 15.71
CA ALA A 396 16.51 13.55 16.37
C ALA A 396 16.77 15.07 16.46
N ALA A 397 18.01 15.51 16.68
CA ALA A 397 18.38 16.92 16.68
C ALA A 397 18.26 17.53 15.26
N ASP A 398 18.68 16.82 14.22
CA ASP A 398 18.55 17.25 12.84
C ASP A 398 17.09 17.36 12.42
N ALA A 399 16.25 16.38 12.76
CA ALA A 399 14.81 16.44 12.52
C ALA A 399 14.16 17.65 13.21
N ARG A 400 14.53 17.97 14.47
CA ARG A 400 14.05 19.19 15.16
C ARG A 400 14.46 20.46 14.43
N ARG A 401 15.67 20.52 13.86
CA ARG A 401 16.12 21.68 13.05
C ARG A 401 15.27 21.86 11.81
N VAL A 402 14.89 20.76 11.14
CA VAL A 402 13.99 20.82 9.99
C VAL A 402 12.60 21.31 10.41
N VAL A 403 12.04 20.80 11.49
CA VAL A 403 10.76 21.28 12.05
C VAL A 403 10.81 22.79 12.29
N ALA A 404 11.82 23.28 13.01
CA ALA A 404 11.99 24.70 13.26
C ALA A 404 12.19 25.54 11.98
N ALA A 405 12.78 24.96 10.93
CA ALA A 405 12.90 25.62 9.64
C ALA A 405 11.57 25.71 8.90
N VAL A 406 10.73 24.66 8.95
CA VAL A 406 9.36 24.68 8.43
C VAL A 406 8.52 25.74 9.10
N GLU A 407 8.59 25.85 10.43
CA GLU A 407 7.86 26.86 11.22
C GLU A 407 8.32 28.29 10.87
N ARG A 408 9.62 28.51 10.72
CA ARG A 408 10.17 29.81 10.27
C ARG A 408 9.74 30.15 8.85
N ALA A 409 9.52 29.17 8.00
CA ALA A 409 8.98 29.35 6.65
C ALA A 409 7.46 29.57 6.63
N GLY A 410 6.79 29.68 7.78
CA GLY A 410 5.36 29.91 7.91
C GLY A 410 4.49 28.66 7.82
N GLY A 411 5.10 27.47 7.79
CA GLY A 411 4.39 26.20 7.86
C GLY A 411 4.15 25.74 9.29
N GLU A 412 3.31 24.75 9.45
CA GLU A 412 3.14 23.98 10.69
C GLU A 412 3.72 22.58 10.50
N ALA A 413 4.36 22.00 11.53
CA ALA A 413 4.93 20.66 11.44
C ALA A 413 4.30 19.71 12.46
N VAL A 414 3.98 18.50 12.03
CA VAL A 414 3.52 17.39 12.87
C VAL A 414 4.41 16.19 12.61
N THR A 415 5.15 15.76 13.62
CA THR A 415 5.98 14.56 13.58
C THR A 415 5.46 13.54 14.58
N ALA A 416 5.30 12.30 14.13
CA ALA A 416 4.80 11.21 14.97
C ALA A 416 5.24 9.83 14.44
N SER A 417 5.00 8.77 15.22
CA SER A 417 5.14 7.40 14.75
C SER A 417 4.19 7.11 13.59
N ALA A 418 4.45 6.05 12.82
CA ALA A 418 3.59 5.66 11.70
C ALA A 418 2.11 5.49 12.11
N ASP A 419 1.85 4.93 13.30
CA ASP A 419 0.50 4.70 13.81
C ASP A 419 -0.17 5.97 14.38
N ASP A 420 0.63 6.90 14.94
CA ASP A 420 0.12 8.11 15.56
C ASP A 420 0.00 9.29 14.59
N LEU A 421 0.70 9.26 13.46
CA LEU A 421 0.68 10.37 12.50
C LEU A 421 -0.71 10.64 11.94
N PRO A 422 -1.47 9.63 11.46
CA PRO A 422 -2.80 9.86 10.93
C PRO A 422 -3.74 10.55 11.93
N PRO A 423 -3.89 10.07 13.18
CA PRO A 423 -4.77 10.73 14.15
C PRO A 423 -4.30 12.14 14.54
N ARG A 424 -2.99 12.40 14.64
CA ARG A 424 -2.46 13.72 14.98
C ARG A 424 -2.72 14.76 13.89
N VAL A 425 -2.56 14.37 12.61
CA VAL A 425 -2.87 15.24 11.47
C VAL A 425 -4.37 15.53 11.42
N ALA A 426 -5.22 14.53 11.67
CA ALA A 426 -6.66 14.70 11.75
C ALA A 426 -7.05 15.63 12.91
N ASP A 427 -6.43 15.49 14.09
CA ASP A 427 -6.67 16.36 15.25
C ASP A 427 -6.23 17.80 14.96
N ARG A 428 -5.11 17.99 14.23
CA ARG A 428 -4.66 19.34 13.84
C ARG A 428 -5.61 19.99 12.85
N TYR A 429 -6.11 19.23 11.87
CA TYR A 429 -7.15 19.72 10.95
C TYR A 429 -8.40 20.18 11.73
N LEU A 430 -8.90 19.37 12.68
CA LEU A 430 -10.03 19.75 13.52
C LEU A 430 -9.77 21.01 14.35
N ALA A 431 -8.56 21.15 14.90
CA ALA A 431 -8.18 22.34 15.68
C ALA A 431 -8.16 23.59 14.80
N LEU A 432 -7.66 23.52 13.57
CA LEU A 432 -7.67 24.62 12.62
C LEU A 432 -9.11 25.01 12.22
N LYS A 433 -9.97 24.00 12.00
CA LYS A 433 -11.39 24.20 11.70
C LYS A 433 -12.12 24.84 12.87
N ALA A 434 -11.90 24.38 14.09
CA ALA A 434 -12.47 24.95 15.31
C ALA A 434 -12.07 26.41 15.55
N ALA A 435 -10.83 26.76 15.20
CA ALA A 435 -10.31 28.13 15.31
C ALA A 435 -10.77 29.07 14.19
N GLY A 436 -11.61 28.59 13.22
CA GLY A 436 -12.01 29.37 12.05
C GLY A 436 -10.84 29.75 11.14
N ARG A 437 -9.78 28.95 11.14
CA ARG A 437 -8.52 29.24 10.44
C ARG A 437 -8.35 28.42 9.15
N LEU A 438 -9.42 27.78 8.66
CA LEU A 438 -9.51 27.09 7.37
C LEU A 438 -10.41 27.85 6.41
#